data_4f586a2325ebcea77c7c29f15445bf56
#
_entry.id   4f586a2325ebcea77c7c29f15445bf56
#
_cell.length_a   1.000
_cell.length_b   1.000
_cell.length_c   1.000
_cell.angle_alpha   90.00
_cell.angle_beta   90.00
_cell.angle_gamma   90.00
#
_symmetry.space_group_name_H-M   'P 1'
#
loop_
_entity.id
_entity.type
_entity.pdbx_description
1 polymer ?
#
loop_
_entity_poly.entity_id
_entity_poly.type
_entity_poly.pdbx_seq_one_letter_code
_entity_poly.pdbx_strand_id
1 'polypeptide(L)'
;MTGRTLTRRSFLKAAGAGAAGVTLLGTAGCNTLTSSGLPDEYLPTGGPRMNVVIVILDSLRKDHVGAHGNNWIRTPNLDALAKDSLSFTRAHPESLPTVCARRAIHTGIRTFPFRNWNPVVSDLVRLYGWQPIPEDQTTLAEILEEEGYQTMLVTDTVHQFKPFYNFHRGFGLFEFIRGQERDFYKPEWLVSETRMEQVLTGGSNASHMQDIARQYLANTTGRRGEEDWFSPQVFSRAAEYLEGAGKGGQPFFLVVDSYDPHEPWDPPEEYVKLYDDGYDGPEPLTGPNGDASWMTERQIKRLQALYAAEVTMADRWFGRLMDRMDALGMFENTLVVAVSDHGYVLGEHGIVGKSPPAMYSGLLEVPIFIRHPEGRGAGKESDYYASTHDIAPTVLSMLGIERRPEMNGEDLSPILEGGEATSRPHFSAGYHDHVWARDDRYAMWSRNDGSGAKLFDLQEDPEQKNDIAGDNPDVVKRMFQEYVLKDASGPLPKY
;
A
#
# COMPACT_ATOMS: atom_id res chain seq x y z
N MET A 1 -16.16 -44.98 -14.23
CA MET A 1 -15.00 -44.71 -15.12
C MET A 1 -13.92 -44.11 -14.24
N THR A 2 -12.85 -44.84 -14.03
CA THR A 2 -11.85 -44.57 -12.99
C THR A 2 -10.80 -43.59 -13.49
N GLY A 3 -10.75 -42.40 -12.88
CA GLY A 3 -9.71 -41.41 -13.11
C GLY A 3 -8.38 -41.87 -12.47
N ARG A 4 -7.34 -41.99 -13.27
CA ARG A 4 -5.97 -42.30 -12.82
C ARG A 4 -5.28 -41.01 -12.45
N THR A 5 -5.03 -40.78 -11.17
CA THR A 5 -4.12 -39.75 -10.64
C THR A 5 -2.67 -40.11 -10.98
N LEU A 6 -1.99 -39.22 -11.70
CA LEU A 6 -0.55 -39.33 -11.97
C LEU A 6 0.24 -38.90 -10.73
N THR A 7 1.06 -39.76 -10.20
CA THR A 7 1.94 -39.47 -9.06
C THR A 7 3.31 -38.94 -9.52
N ARG A 8 3.97 -38.13 -8.68
CA ARG A 8 5.32 -37.57 -8.92
C ARG A 8 6.37 -38.59 -9.42
N ARG A 9 6.18 -39.88 -9.12
CA ARG A 9 7.09 -40.97 -9.53
C ARG A 9 6.94 -41.39 -11.01
N SER A 10 5.79 -41.13 -11.62
CA SER A 10 5.57 -41.41 -13.05
C SER A 10 6.15 -40.33 -13.96
N PHE A 11 6.23 -39.08 -13.49
CA PHE A 11 6.84 -37.97 -14.23
C PHE A 11 8.38 -38.15 -14.39
N LEU A 12 9.07 -38.62 -13.35
CA LEU A 12 10.53 -38.79 -13.38
C LEU A 12 11.00 -40.01 -14.22
N LYS A 13 10.11 -40.93 -14.56
CA LYS A 13 10.45 -42.08 -15.44
C LYS A 13 10.33 -41.76 -16.94
N ALA A 14 9.60 -40.72 -17.31
CA ALA A 14 9.48 -40.28 -18.70
C ALA A 14 10.65 -39.39 -19.15
N ALA A 15 11.37 -38.75 -18.23
CA ALA A 15 12.50 -37.87 -18.52
C ALA A 15 13.88 -38.61 -18.72
N GLY A 16 13.92 -39.93 -18.52
CA GLY A 16 15.17 -40.71 -18.49
C GLY A 16 15.54 -41.45 -19.77
N ALA A 17 14.80 -41.33 -20.87
CA ALA A 17 15.04 -42.16 -22.08
C ALA A 17 15.28 -41.28 -23.33
N GLY A 18 16.30 -40.45 -23.31
CA GLY A 18 16.60 -39.59 -24.47
C GLY A 18 18.00 -38.96 -24.46
N ALA A 19 19.02 -39.76 -24.06
CA ALA A 19 20.40 -39.29 -24.18
C ALA A 19 21.27 -40.36 -24.83
N ALA A 20 21.32 -40.37 -26.17
CA ALA A 20 22.40 -40.99 -26.94
C ALA A 20 22.49 -40.37 -28.32
N GLY A 21 23.57 -39.67 -28.57
CA GLY A 21 24.19 -39.53 -29.89
C GLY A 21 23.86 -38.29 -30.71
N VAL A 22 24.66 -37.22 -30.64
CA VAL A 22 25.03 -36.42 -31.81
C VAL A 22 26.48 -35.96 -31.65
N THR A 23 27.28 -36.44 -32.61
CA THR A 23 28.68 -36.10 -32.83
C THR A 23 28.79 -34.71 -33.49
N LEU A 24 29.83 -33.98 -33.11
CA LEU A 24 30.25 -32.67 -33.66
C LEU A 24 30.47 -32.70 -35.18
N LEU A 25 30.03 -31.65 -35.84
CA LEU A 25 30.76 -31.01 -36.96
C LEU A 25 30.35 -29.53 -37.02
N GLY A 26 31.36 -28.63 -37.03
CA GLY A 26 31.24 -27.20 -36.90
C GLY A 26 30.83 -26.46 -38.17
N THR A 27 30.64 -25.20 -38.00
CA THR A 27 30.96 -23.98 -38.75
C THR A 27 29.82 -22.97 -38.72
N ALA A 28 30.18 -21.81 -38.20
CA ALA A 28 29.73 -20.45 -38.52
C ALA A 28 28.32 -20.23 -39.09
N GLY A 29 27.50 -19.53 -38.34
CA GLY A 29 26.31 -18.88 -38.83
C GLY A 29 25.61 -18.17 -37.70
N CYS A 30 25.77 -16.84 -37.56
CA CYS A 30 24.84 -16.01 -36.81
C CYS A 30 23.47 -16.15 -37.44
N ASN A 31 22.61 -16.94 -36.86
CA ASN A 31 21.20 -16.93 -37.15
C ASN A 31 20.47 -16.16 -36.04
N THR A 32 19.95 -15.02 -36.41
CA THR A 32 18.86 -14.32 -35.76
C THR A 32 17.87 -15.32 -35.16
N LEU A 33 17.74 -15.30 -33.84
CA LEU A 33 16.63 -15.93 -33.14
C LEU A 33 15.34 -15.22 -33.60
N THR A 34 14.70 -15.78 -34.60
CA THR A 34 13.32 -15.45 -34.94
C THR A 34 12.48 -15.89 -33.74
N SER A 35 11.75 -14.96 -33.17
CA SER A 35 10.73 -15.21 -32.16
C SER A 35 9.83 -16.36 -32.63
N SER A 36 9.98 -17.53 -32.04
CA SER A 36 8.98 -18.60 -32.17
C SER A 36 7.75 -18.08 -31.41
N GLY A 37 6.76 -17.63 -32.15
CA GLY A 37 5.49 -17.18 -31.62
C GLY A 37 4.89 -18.31 -30.73
N LEU A 38 4.36 -17.92 -29.60
CA LEU A 38 3.42 -18.73 -28.86
C LEU A 38 2.27 -19.12 -29.81
N PRO A 39 1.68 -20.31 -29.69
CA PRO A 39 0.54 -20.70 -30.52
C PRO A 39 -0.57 -19.65 -30.40
N ASP A 40 -1.19 -19.27 -31.52
CA ASP A 40 -2.30 -18.30 -31.61
C ASP A 40 -3.52 -18.65 -30.71
N GLU A 41 -3.54 -19.83 -30.15
CA GLU A 41 -4.58 -20.34 -29.23
C GLU A 41 -4.60 -19.62 -27.86
N TYR A 42 -3.54 -18.86 -27.50
CA TYR A 42 -3.44 -18.09 -26.26
C TYR A 42 -3.66 -16.58 -26.43
N LEU A 43 -3.97 -16.09 -27.62
CA LEU A 43 -4.30 -14.69 -27.80
C LEU A 43 -5.79 -14.46 -27.53
N PRO A 44 -6.16 -13.62 -26.54
CA PRO A 44 -7.57 -13.29 -26.30
C PRO A 44 -8.15 -12.63 -27.54
N THR A 45 -9.29 -13.13 -28.02
CA THR A 45 -10.04 -12.60 -29.18
C THR A 45 -10.85 -11.35 -28.78
N GLY A 46 -10.21 -10.30 -28.24
CA GLY A 46 -10.87 -9.05 -27.87
C GLY A 46 -10.05 -7.85 -28.39
N GLY A 47 -10.69 -6.71 -28.61
CA GLY A 47 -10.05 -5.45 -28.95
C GLY A 47 -8.98 -5.02 -27.91
N PRO A 48 -8.28 -3.89 -28.10
CA PRO A 48 -7.20 -3.47 -27.21
C PRO A 48 -7.74 -3.34 -25.78
N ARG A 49 -7.29 -4.24 -24.89
CA ARG A 49 -7.64 -4.21 -23.47
C ARG A 49 -6.86 -3.09 -22.80
N MET A 50 -7.53 -2.40 -21.85
CA MET A 50 -6.91 -1.32 -21.09
C MET A 50 -5.82 -1.88 -20.17
N ASN A 51 -4.68 -1.20 -20.10
CA ASN A 51 -3.63 -1.48 -19.13
C ASN A 51 -4.03 -0.97 -17.75
N VAL A 52 -3.36 -1.45 -16.71
CA VAL A 52 -3.60 -1.01 -15.32
C VAL A 52 -2.27 -0.72 -14.63
N VAL A 53 -2.19 0.44 -13.97
CA VAL A 53 -1.10 0.80 -13.05
C VAL A 53 -1.72 1.15 -11.70
N ILE A 54 -1.30 0.45 -10.63
CA ILE A 54 -1.64 0.81 -9.25
C ILE A 54 -0.36 1.28 -8.57
N VAL A 55 -0.39 2.50 -8.04
CA VAL A 55 0.70 3.06 -7.23
C VAL A 55 0.25 3.12 -5.78
N ILE A 56 1.01 2.47 -4.90
CA ILE A 56 0.79 2.47 -3.45
C ILE A 56 1.90 3.30 -2.80
N LEU A 57 1.52 4.28 -1.98
CA LEU A 57 2.43 5.11 -1.18
C LEU A 57 2.13 4.83 0.30
N ASP A 58 3.02 4.09 0.99
CA ASP A 58 2.79 3.67 2.37
C ASP A 58 2.73 4.86 3.33
N SER A 59 1.77 4.84 4.21
CA SER A 59 1.58 5.86 5.25
C SER A 59 1.32 7.29 4.74
N LEU A 60 0.93 7.48 3.46
CA LEU A 60 0.61 8.81 2.95
C LEU A 60 -0.75 9.26 3.46
N ARG A 61 -0.75 10.30 4.28
CA ARG A 61 -1.96 10.95 4.80
C ARG A 61 -2.68 11.72 3.71
N LYS A 62 -4.02 11.66 3.72
CA LYS A 62 -4.85 12.46 2.80
C LYS A 62 -4.61 13.96 2.98
N ASP A 63 -4.58 14.44 4.23
CA ASP A 63 -4.39 15.85 4.57
C ASP A 63 -2.95 16.37 4.31
N HIS A 64 -2.06 15.52 3.81
CA HIS A 64 -0.70 15.85 3.38
C HIS A 64 -0.55 15.82 1.84
N VAL A 65 -1.64 15.96 1.11
CA VAL A 65 -1.67 16.10 -0.36
C VAL A 65 -2.33 17.42 -0.75
N GLY A 66 -1.71 18.18 -1.66
CA GLY A 66 -2.21 19.49 -2.09
C GLY A 66 -3.61 19.45 -2.67
N ALA A 67 -3.93 18.40 -3.47
CA ALA A 67 -5.25 18.18 -4.04
C ALA A 67 -6.37 18.05 -2.98
N HIS A 68 -6.04 17.70 -1.74
CA HIS A 68 -6.96 17.64 -0.61
C HIS A 68 -6.89 18.86 0.31
N GLY A 69 -6.34 19.97 -0.20
CA GLY A 69 -6.35 21.26 0.47
C GLY A 69 -5.10 21.60 1.29
N ASN A 70 -4.07 20.74 1.30
CA ASN A 70 -2.81 21.08 1.93
C ASN A 70 -2.07 22.13 1.09
N ASN A 71 -1.68 23.24 1.70
CA ASN A 71 -0.92 24.31 1.04
C ASN A 71 0.53 24.43 1.57
N TRP A 72 0.92 23.55 2.47
CA TRP A 72 2.24 23.53 3.09
C TRP A 72 3.17 22.50 2.44
N ILE A 73 2.69 21.28 2.19
CA ILE A 73 3.46 20.21 1.54
C ILE A 73 3.42 20.34 0.02
N ARG A 74 4.53 20.03 -0.63
CA ARG A 74 4.65 20.11 -2.10
C ARG A 74 4.42 18.74 -2.72
N THR A 75 3.25 18.57 -3.34
CA THR A 75 2.84 17.35 -4.06
C THR A 75 2.32 17.65 -5.47
N PRO A 76 3.09 18.42 -6.29
CA PRO A 76 2.59 18.90 -7.58
C PRO A 76 2.21 17.79 -8.56
N ASN A 77 2.82 16.62 -8.44
CA ASN A 77 2.58 15.50 -9.37
C ASN A 77 1.32 14.71 -8.96
N LEU A 78 1.10 14.45 -7.68
CA LEU A 78 -0.16 13.91 -7.18
C LEU A 78 -1.32 14.88 -7.44
N ASP A 79 -1.08 16.19 -7.26
CA ASP A 79 -2.07 17.22 -7.56
C ASP A 79 -2.42 17.28 -9.06
N ALA A 80 -1.44 17.02 -9.93
CA ALA A 80 -1.67 16.91 -11.37
C ALA A 80 -2.49 15.66 -11.72
N LEU A 81 -2.15 14.49 -11.13
CA LEU A 81 -2.95 13.28 -11.32
C LEU A 81 -4.40 13.48 -10.84
N ALA A 82 -4.60 14.12 -9.68
CA ALA A 82 -5.92 14.36 -9.12
C ALA A 82 -6.84 15.17 -10.07
N LYS A 83 -6.28 16.13 -10.81
CA LYS A 83 -7.04 16.93 -11.81
C LYS A 83 -7.60 16.09 -12.95
N ASP A 84 -6.93 14.98 -13.28
CA ASP A 84 -7.34 14.06 -14.34
C ASP A 84 -8.04 12.80 -13.78
N SER A 85 -8.33 12.78 -12.48
CA SER A 85 -8.88 11.63 -11.76
C SER A 85 -10.22 11.95 -11.10
N LEU A 86 -10.94 10.88 -10.74
CA LEU A 86 -11.92 10.92 -9.66
C LEU A 86 -11.16 10.82 -8.34
N SER A 87 -11.42 11.77 -7.43
CA SER A 87 -10.86 11.81 -6.08
C SER A 87 -11.93 11.50 -5.05
N PHE A 88 -11.55 10.84 -3.94
CA PHE A 88 -12.47 10.55 -2.85
C PHE A 88 -12.12 11.38 -1.61
N THR A 89 -13.08 12.17 -1.13
CA THR A 89 -12.90 13.00 0.08
C THR A 89 -13.01 12.18 1.37
N ARG A 90 -13.64 10.98 1.29
CA ARG A 90 -13.86 10.04 2.40
C ARG A 90 -13.35 8.65 2.05
N ALA A 91 -12.03 8.52 1.93
CA ALA A 91 -11.42 7.23 1.65
C ALA A 91 -10.69 6.69 2.89
N HIS A 92 -10.85 5.39 3.16
CA HIS A 92 -10.36 4.76 4.37
C HIS A 92 -9.76 3.37 4.09
N PRO A 93 -8.69 2.97 4.81
CA PRO A 93 -8.30 1.56 4.87
C PRO A 93 -9.38 0.77 5.63
N GLU A 94 -9.71 -0.42 5.13
CA GLU A 94 -10.67 -1.29 5.84
C GLU A 94 -10.04 -1.98 7.05
N SER A 95 -8.71 -2.07 7.07
CA SER A 95 -7.92 -2.66 8.16
C SER A 95 -6.49 -2.13 8.14
N LEU A 96 -5.85 -2.21 9.31
CA LEU A 96 -4.50 -1.73 9.56
C LEU A 96 -3.65 -2.83 10.21
N PRO A 97 -2.32 -2.73 10.14
CA PRO A 97 -1.54 -1.80 9.34
C PRO A 97 -1.15 -2.41 7.98
N THR A 98 -0.09 -1.97 7.40
CA THR A 98 0.59 -2.28 6.14
C THR A 98 0.18 -3.58 5.41
N VAL A 99 0.40 -4.75 6.02
CA VAL A 99 0.07 -6.07 5.43
C VAL A 99 -1.45 -6.27 5.32
N CYS A 100 -2.21 -5.87 6.34
CA CYS A 100 -3.67 -6.01 6.34
C CYS A 100 -4.30 -5.16 5.23
N ALA A 101 -3.92 -3.89 5.13
CA ALA A 101 -4.43 -2.95 4.12
C ALA A 101 -4.03 -3.38 2.70
N ARG A 102 -2.77 -3.79 2.49
CA ARG A 102 -2.31 -4.27 1.18
C ARG A 102 -3.02 -5.54 0.75
N ARG A 103 -3.28 -6.47 1.68
CA ARG A 103 -4.07 -7.66 1.38
C ARG A 103 -5.45 -7.28 0.83
N ALA A 104 -6.11 -6.28 1.40
CA ALA A 104 -7.38 -5.78 0.91
C ALA A 104 -7.26 -5.16 -0.50
N ILE A 105 -6.20 -4.40 -0.78
CA ILE A 105 -5.92 -3.83 -2.12
C ILE A 105 -5.74 -4.95 -3.16
N HIS A 106 -4.94 -5.97 -2.83
CA HIS A 106 -4.59 -7.04 -3.76
C HIS A 106 -5.72 -8.05 -3.99
N THR A 107 -6.65 -8.20 -3.05
CA THR A 107 -7.68 -9.25 -3.15
C THR A 107 -9.11 -8.72 -3.31
N GLY A 108 -9.37 -7.44 -3.04
CA GLY A 108 -10.73 -6.91 -2.96
C GLY A 108 -11.56 -7.52 -1.82
N ILE A 109 -10.90 -8.18 -0.86
CA ILE A 109 -11.53 -8.87 0.26
C ILE A 109 -11.21 -8.16 1.55
N ARG A 110 -12.25 -7.87 2.33
CA ARG A 110 -12.13 -7.30 3.66
C ARG A 110 -11.35 -8.20 4.59
N THR A 111 -10.31 -7.67 5.23
CA THR A 111 -9.45 -8.43 6.15
C THR A 111 -10.03 -8.47 7.56
N PHE A 112 -10.61 -7.35 8.01
CA PHE A 112 -11.36 -7.26 9.26
C PHE A 112 -12.66 -8.08 9.17
N PRO A 113 -13.01 -8.88 10.21
CA PRO A 113 -12.56 -8.85 11.61
C PRO A 113 -11.50 -9.89 12.00
N PHE A 114 -10.52 -10.24 11.25
CA PHE A 114 -9.37 -11.10 11.57
C PHE A 114 -9.68 -12.46 12.21
N ARG A 115 -10.81 -13.11 11.85
CA ARG A 115 -11.31 -14.32 12.52
C ARG A 115 -10.37 -15.52 12.45
N ASN A 116 -9.61 -15.61 11.37
CA ASN A 116 -8.73 -16.75 11.08
C ASN A 116 -7.24 -16.39 11.22
N TRP A 117 -6.94 -15.39 12.07
CA TRP A 117 -5.55 -14.99 12.25
C TRP A 117 -4.74 -16.05 13.01
N ASN A 118 -3.57 -16.34 12.44
CA ASN A 118 -2.55 -17.17 13.08
C ASN A 118 -1.20 -16.46 12.99
N PRO A 119 -0.46 -16.29 14.11
CA PRO A 119 0.82 -15.63 14.08
C PRO A 119 1.84 -16.42 13.26
N VAL A 120 2.60 -15.74 12.42
CA VAL A 120 3.73 -16.33 11.72
C VAL A 120 4.92 -16.39 12.67
N VAL A 121 5.42 -17.60 12.96
CA VAL A 121 6.42 -17.85 14.02
C VAL A 121 7.71 -17.08 13.82
N SER A 122 8.13 -16.87 12.57
CA SER A 122 9.37 -16.17 12.21
C SER A 122 9.22 -14.66 12.05
N ASP A 123 8.01 -14.11 12.17
CA ASP A 123 7.78 -12.68 12.10
C ASP A 123 7.90 -12.02 13.48
N LEU A 124 8.42 -10.80 13.48
CA LEU A 124 8.51 -9.95 14.65
C LEU A 124 7.20 -9.21 14.94
N VAL A 125 6.39 -8.97 13.90
CA VAL A 125 5.09 -8.30 14.02
C VAL A 125 4.01 -9.31 14.42
N ARG A 126 3.34 -9.04 15.55
CA ARG A 126 2.32 -9.94 16.11
C ARG A 126 1.00 -9.20 16.34
N LEU A 127 0.55 -8.53 15.30
CA LEU A 127 -0.74 -7.84 15.27
C LEU A 127 -1.81 -8.77 14.68
N TYR A 128 -3.01 -8.76 15.24
CA TYR A 128 -4.12 -9.53 14.67
C TYR A 128 -4.43 -9.08 13.26
N GLY A 129 -4.61 -10.03 12.35
CA GLY A 129 -4.73 -9.77 10.93
C GLY A 129 -3.43 -9.73 10.15
N TRP A 130 -2.29 -9.55 10.82
CA TRP A 130 -0.97 -9.57 10.18
C TRP A 130 -0.56 -11.00 9.85
N GLN A 131 -0.83 -11.42 8.62
CA GLN A 131 -0.59 -12.78 8.13
C GLN A 131 -0.50 -12.77 6.60
N PRO A 132 0.05 -13.83 5.98
CA PRO A 132 0.07 -14.00 4.54
C PRO A 132 -1.32 -13.92 3.91
N ILE A 133 -1.38 -13.52 2.64
CA ILE A 133 -2.60 -13.71 1.85
C ILE A 133 -2.92 -15.20 1.86
N PRO A 134 -4.11 -15.62 2.35
CA PRO A 134 -4.51 -17.01 2.37
C PRO A 134 -4.52 -17.63 0.98
N GLU A 135 -4.20 -18.93 0.89
CA GLU A 135 -4.13 -19.62 -0.39
C GLU A 135 -5.48 -19.77 -1.10
N ASP A 136 -6.57 -19.70 -0.34
CA ASP A 136 -7.95 -19.74 -0.84
C ASP A 136 -8.49 -18.36 -1.27
N GLN A 137 -7.69 -17.31 -1.15
CA GLN A 137 -8.02 -15.97 -1.65
C GLN A 137 -7.26 -15.70 -2.94
N THR A 138 -7.99 -15.42 -4.02
CA THR A 138 -7.40 -15.06 -5.31
C THR A 138 -7.01 -13.59 -5.33
N THR A 139 -5.80 -13.29 -5.81
CA THR A 139 -5.34 -11.91 -5.96
C THR A 139 -5.78 -11.31 -7.30
N LEU A 140 -5.86 -9.97 -7.36
CA LEU A 140 -6.09 -9.27 -8.62
C LEU A 140 -5.04 -9.62 -9.69
N ALA A 141 -3.79 -9.82 -9.28
CA ALA A 141 -2.72 -10.22 -10.19
C ALA A 141 -2.96 -11.61 -10.79
N GLU A 142 -3.41 -12.59 -9.99
CA GLU A 142 -3.76 -13.93 -10.48
C GLU A 142 -4.93 -13.87 -11.48
N ILE A 143 -5.97 -13.07 -11.20
CA ILE A 143 -7.09 -12.91 -12.11
C ILE A 143 -6.63 -12.29 -13.43
N LEU A 144 -5.81 -11.23 -13.38
CA LEU A 144 -5.34 -10.57 -14.58
C LEU A 144 -4.34 -11.42 -15.37
N GLU A 145 -3.53 -12.26 -14.70
CA GLU A 145 -2.68 -13.26 -15.37
C GLU A 145 -3.53 -14.30 -16.13
N GLU A 146 -4.58 -14.84 -15.50
CA GLU A 146 -5.56 -15.73 -16.15
C GLU A 146 -6.22 -15.08 -17.38
N GLU A 147 -6.42 -13.77 -17.34
CA GLU A 147 -6.96 -12.95 -18.45
C GLU A 147 -5.92 -12.56 -19.49
N GLY A 148 -4.68 -13.05 -19.36
CA GLY A 148 -3.61 -12.85 -20.32
C GLY A 148 -2.88 -11.51 -20.20
N TYR A 149 -2.93 -10.84 -19.04
CA TYR A 149 -2.11 -9.65 -18.77
C TYR A 149 -0.66 -10.04 -18.46
N GLN A 150 0.27 -9.20 -18.89
CA GLN A 150 1.62 -9.21 -18.34
C GLN A 150 1.58 -8.54 -16.96
N THR A 151 1.83 -9.30 -15.90
CA THR A 151 1.71 -8.84 -14.52
C THR A 151 3.08 -8.54 -13.92
N MET A 152 3.21 -7.37 -13.30
CA MET A 152 4.49 -6.86 -12.78
C MET A 152 4.30 -6.20 -11.41
N LEU A 153 5.27 -6.43 -10.50
CA LEU A 153 5.33 -5.79 -9.18
C LEU A 153 6.73 -5.23 -8.95
N VAL A 154 6.81 -3.97 -8.55
CA VAL A 154 8.04 -3.36 -8.03
C VAL A 154 7.74 -2.80 -6.64
N THR A 155 8.50 -3.22 -5.62
CA THR A 155 8.27 -2.80 -4.25
C THR A 155 9.55 -2.80 -3.43
N ASP A 156 9.60 -1.96 -2.39
CA ASP A 156 10.60 -1.97 -1.32
C ASP A 156 10.00 -2.37 0.04
N THR A 157 8.71 -2.71 0.08
CA THR A 157 7.99 -3.09 1.29
C THR A 157 8.42 -4.47 1.80
N VAL A 158 9.36 -4.48 2.75
CA VAL A 158 9.97 -5.71 3.30
C VAL A 158 8.96 -6.68 3.88
N HIS A 159 7.86 -6.18 4.42
CA HIS A 159 6.81 -6.98 5.08
C HIS A 159 6.06 -7.93 4.14
N GLN A 160 6.12 -7.72 2.83
CA GLN A 160 5.53 -8.61 1.84
C GLN A 160 6.36 -9.89 1.62
N PHE A 161 7.66 -9.86 1.98
CA PHE A 161 8.62 -10.92 1.68
C PHE A 161 9.34 -11.49 2.90
N LYS A 162 9.06 -10.99 4.10
CA LYS A 162 9.78 -11.43 5.31
C LYS A 162 8.84 -11.70 6.49
N PRO A 163 8.49 -12.96 6.72
CA PRO A 163 8.55 -14.12 5.85
C PRO A 163 7.61 -13.98 4.64
N PHE A 164 7.61 -14.92 3.71
CA PHE A 164 6.79 -14.85 2.49
C PHE A 164 5.30 -14.69 2.80
N TYR A 165 4.75 -13.52 2.47
CA TYR A 165 3.35 -13.17 2.74
C TYR A 165 2.44 -13.33 1.52
N ASN A 166 2.91 -14.02 0.47
CA ASN A 166 2.18 -14.38 -0.75
C ASN A 166 1.79 -13.21 -1.68
N PHE A 167 2.34 -12.01 -1.46
CA PHE A 167 2.06 -10.85 -2.32
C PHE A 167 2.63 -10.96 -3.74
N HIS A 168 3.58 -11.85 -3.97
CA HIS A 168 4.15 -12.13 -5.30
C HIS A 168 3.26 -13.01 -6.18
N ARG A 169 2.17 -13.58 -5.65
CA ARG A 169 1.26 -14.47 -6.39
C ARG A 169 0.61 -13.73 -7.55
N GLY A 170 0.59 -14.38 -8.71
CA GLY A 170 0.03 -13.83 -9.94
C GLY A 170 0.90 -12.80 -10.65
N PHE A 171 2.06 -12.44 -10.11
CA PHE A 171 3.01 -11.56 -10.81
C PHE A 171 4.05 -12.41 -11.55
N GLY A 172 4.05 -12.30 -12.88
CA GLY A 172 5.05 -12.95 -13.75
C GLY A 172 6.44 -12.32 -13.60
N LEU A 173 6.49 -11.02 -13.31
CA LEU A 173 7.71 -10.30 -12.95
C LEU A 173 7.52 -9.62 -11.60
N PHE A 174 8.47 -9.79 -10.67
CA PHE A 174 8.48 -8.98 -9.46
C PHE A 174 9.91 -8.64 -9.04
N GLU A 175 10.08 -7.44 -8.53
CA GLU A 175 11.33 -6.96 -7.99
C GLU A 175 11.13 -6.42 -6.59
N PHE A 176 11.93 -6.93 -5.65
CA PHE A 176 11.99 -6.46 -4.29
C PHE A 176 13.30 -5.70 -4.06
N ILE A 177 13.18 -4.38 -3.88
CA ILE A 177 14.30 -3.49 -3.56
C ILE A 177 14.59 -3.61 -2.08
N ARG A 178 15.80 -4.12 -1.77
CA ARG A 178 16.22 -4.47 -0.42
C ARG A 178 16.71 -3.28 0.38
N GLY A 179 16.43 -3.26 1.68
CA GLY A 179 17.08 -2.37 2.65
C GLY A 179 16.17 -1.42 3.40
N GLN A 180 14.87 -1.39 3.08
CA GLN A 180 13.92 -0.53 3.78
C GLN A 180 13.71 -0.99 5.23
N GLU A 181 13.47 -0.05 6.15
CA GLU A 181 13.19 -0.27 7.57
C GLU A 181 14.16 -1.27 8.24
N ARG A 182 13.63 -2.36 8.80
CA ARG A 182 14.40 -3.47 9.41
C ARG A 182 14.67 -4.63 8.46
N ASP A 183 14.77 -4.39 7.18
CA ASP A 183 15.27 -5.45 6.29
C ASP A 183 16.73 -5.79 6.67
N PHE A 184 17.01 -7.03 7.07
CA PHE A 184 18.35 -7.50 7.37
C PHE A 184 19.18 -7.67 6.09
N TYR A 185 19.42 -6.54 5.39
CA TYR A 185 20.10 -6.51 4.10
C TYR A 185 21.61 -6.35 4.25
N LYS A 186 22.02 -5.37 5.09
CA LYS A 186 23.43 -5.15 5.39
C LYS A 186 23.72 -5.36 6.89
N PRO A 187 24.94 -5.73 7.26
CA PRO A 187 25.26 -5.99 8.66
C PRO A 187 25.30 -4.70 9.50
N GLU A 188 24.69 -4.73 10.68
CA GLU A 188 24.54 -3.59 11.59
C GLU A 188 25.86 -2.99 12.08
N TRP A 189 26.98 -3.76 12.09
CA TRP A 189 28.30 -3.23 12.50
C TRP A 189 28.87 -2.20 11.55
N LEU A 190 28.23 -1.94 10.40
CA LEU A 190 28.59 -0.82 9.52
C LEU A 190 28.23 0.53 10.13
N VAL A 191 27.41 0.57 11.19
CA VAL A 191 26.98 1.80 11.87
C VAL A 191 27.79 1.99 13.14
N SER A 192 28.48 3.11 13.26
CA SER A 192 29.23 3.48 14.48
C SER A 192 28.28 3.98 15.58
N GLU A 193 28.71 3.85 16.85
CA GLU A 193 27.96 4.41 17.99
C GLU A 193 27.84 5.94 17.86
N THR A 194 28.87 6.64 17.36
CA THR A 194 28.77 8.07 17.09
C THR A 194 27.65 8.44 16.10
N ARG A 195 27.36 7.59 15.10
CA ARG A 195 26.23 7.80 14.21
C ARG A 195 24.91 7.57 14.92
N MET A 196 24.83 6.58 15.81
CA MET A 196 23.64 6.32 16.61
C MET A 196 23.33 7.43 17.62
N GLU A 197 24.34 8.10 18.17
CA GLU A 197 24.17 9.27 19.05
C GLU A 197 23.46 10.45 18.36
N GLN A 198 23.48 10.48 17.02
CA GLN A 198 22.78 11.48 16.20
C GLN A 198 21.31 11.13 15.94
N VAL A 199 20.84 9.97 16.39
CA VAL A 199 19.44 9.53 16.20
C VAL A 199 18.65 9.76 17.47
N LEU A 200 17.49 10.38 17.34
CA LEU A 200 16.59 10.57 18.47
C LEU A 200 15.89 9.25 18.81
N THR A 201 16.11 8.79 20.03
CA THR A 201 15.40 7.64 20.58
C THR A 201 15.03 7.94 22.02
N GLY A 202 13.88 7.42 22.48
CA GLY A 202 13.42 7.69 23.84
C GLY A 202 12.08 7.02 24.18
N GLY A 203 11.58 7.31 25.38
CA GLY A 203 10.32 6.75 25.85
C GLY A 203 10.37 5.25 26.10
N SER A 204 9.20 4.62 26.18
CA SER A 204 9.06 3.19 26.46
C SER A 204 9.58 2.29 25.33
N ASN A 205 9.64 2.78 24.10
CA ASN A 205 10.02 2.04 22.90
C ASN A 205 11.43 2.38 22.39
N ALA A 206 12.27 3.01 23.21
CA ALA A 206 13.63 3.46 22.83
C ALA A 206 14.47 2.33 22.19
N SER A 207 14.46 1.12 22.75
CA SER A 207 15.21 -0.01 22.19
C SER A 207 14.73 -0.40 20.81
N HIS A 208 13.41 -0.41 20.59
CA HIS A 208 12.83 -0.71 19.28
C HIS A 208 13.20 0.35 18.24
N MET A 209 13.14 1.63 18.61
CA MET A 209 13.59 2.74 17.75
C MET A 209 15.08 2.61 17.38
N GLN A 210 15.91 2.25 18.35
CA GLN A 210 17.36 2.03 18.12
C GLN A 210 17.62 0.87 17.16
N ASP A 211 16.91 -0.25 17.32
CA ASP A 211 17.05 -1.43 16.46
C ASP A 211 16.68 -1.11 15.00
N ILE A 212 15.55 -0.41 14.79
CA ILE A 212 15.12 0.03 13.45
C ILE A 212 16.15 0.99 12.86
N ALA A 213 16.52 2.04 13.58
CA ALA A 213 17.45 3.05 13.10
C ALA A 213 18.81 2.46 12.75
N ARG A 214 19.35 1.57 13.60
CA ARG A 214 20.66 0.93 13.35
C ARG A 214 20.65 0.07 12.08
N GLN A 215 19.63 -0.77 11.92
CA GLN A 215 19.50 -1.61 10.74
C GLN A 215 19.30 -0.78 9.48
N TYR A 216 18.43 0.23 9.51
CA TYR A 216 18.20 1.14 8.39
C TYR A 216 19.45 1.90 7.99
N LEU A 217 20.16 2.50 8.94
CA LEU A 217 21.41 3.21 8.68
C LEU A 217 22.50 2.29 8.12
N ALA A 218 22.54 1.03 8.54
CA ALA A 218 23.45 0.06 7.93
C ALA A 218 23.05 -0.20 6.46
N ASN A 219 21.76 -0.38 6.20
CA ASN A 219 21.23 -0.64 4.86
C ASN A 219 21.52 0.50 3.89
N THR A 220 21.48 1.74 4.37
CA THR A 220 21.63 2.95 3.56
C THR A 220 23.08 3.42 3.41
N THR A 221 24.06 2.70 4.01
CA THR A 221 25.49 3.01 3.82
C THR A 221 25.87 2.94 2.34
N GLY A 222 26.55 3.98 1.86
CA GLY A 222 27.05 4.04 0.48
C GLY A 222 26.15 4.76 -0.50
N ARG A 223 25.00 5.32 -0.09
CA ARG A 223 24.23 6.27 -0.90
C ARG A 223 25.14 7.42 -1.38
N ARG A 224 24.98 7.83 -2.64
CA ARG A 224 25.81 8.87 -3.30
C ARG A 224 24.98 9.96 -3.95
N GLY A 225 23.87 9.61 -4.56
CA GLY A 225 22.93 10.49 -5.22
C GLY A 225 21.49 10.15 -4.81
N GLU A 226 20.56 11.04 -5.11
CA GLU A 226 19.13 10.88 -4.78
C GLU A 226 18.55 9.57 -5.33
N GLU A 227 19.05 9.09 -6.45
CA GLU A 227 18.66 7.83 -7.07
C GLU A 227 18.95 6.58 -6.22
N ASP A 228 19.78 6.72 -5.17
CA ASP A 228 20.09 5.63 -4.23
C ASP A 228 19.08 5.52 -3.07
N TRP A 229 18.10 6.44 -2.97
CA TRP A 229 17.00 6.33 -2.03
C TRP A 229 15.95 5.31 -2.52
N PHE A 230 15.13 4.79 -1.62
CA PHE A 230 14.27 3.64 -1.95
C PHE A 230 13.13 4.01 -2.89
N SER A 231 12.37 5.06 -2.60
CA SER A 231 11.32 5.56 -3.49
C SER A 231 11.86 5.89 -4.89
N PRO A 232 12.98 6.64 -5.05
CA PRO A 232 13.70 6.80 -6.31
C PRO A 232 13.98 5.50 -7.04
N GLN A 233 14.47 4.47 -6.35
CA GLN A 233 14.76 3.18 -6.96
C GLN A 233 13.47 2.46 -7.42
N VAL A 234 12.43 2.45 -6.59
CA VAL A 234 11.13 1.84 -6.92
C VAL A 234 10.55 2.44 -8.20
N PHE A 235 10.45 3.77 -8.26
CA PHE A 235 9.87 4.45 -9.42
C PHE A 235 10.75 4.36 -10.67
N SER A 236 12.07 4.39 -10.53
CA SER A 236 12.99 4.19 -11.66
C SER A 236 12.85 2.80 -12.25
N ARG A 237 12.79 1.76 -11.41
CA ARG A 237 12.63 0.39 -11.86
C ARG A 237 11.26 0.15 -12.51
N ALA A 238 10.21 0.74 -11.95
CA ALA A 238 8.88 0.71 -12.56
C ALA A 238 8.88 1.38 -13.96
N ALA A 239 9.56 2.52 -14.10
CA ALA A 239 9.70 3.20 -15.39
C ALA A 239 10.47 2.36 -16.42
N GLU A 240 11.52 1.63 -15.99
CA GLU A 240 12.24 0.68 -16.86
C GLU A 240 11.33 -0.46 -17.34
N TYR A 241 10.45 -0.99 -16.46
CA TYR A 241 9.52 -2.06 -16.82
C TYR A 241 8.51 -1.58 -17.87
N LEU A 242 8.04 -0.33 -17.79
CA LEU A 242 7.14 0.26 -18.78
C LEU A 242 7.75 0.29 -20.17
N GLU A 243 9.07 0.39 -20.32
CA GLU A 243 9.72 0.37 -21.65
C GLU A 243 9.53 -0.97 -22.38
N GLY A 244 9.34 -2.04 -21.61
CA GLY A 244 9.09 -3.39 -22.13
C GLY A 244 7.62 -3.78 -22.15
N ALA A 245 6.80 -3.12 -21.35
CA ALA A 245 5.40 -3.46 -21.17
C ALA A 245 4.58 -3.24 -22.45
N GLY A 246 3.63 -4.13 -22.71
CA GLY A 246 2.74 -4.04 -23.87
C GLY A 246 3.41 -4.31 -25.23
N LYS A 247 4.69 -4.66 -25.28
CA LYS A 247 5.35 -5.09 -26.52
C LYS A 247 4.71 -6.38 -27.01
N GLY A 248 4.16 -6.34 -28.23
CA GLY A 248 3.42 -7.48 -28.79
C GLY A 248 1.89 -7.36 -28.66
N GLY A 249 1.39 -6.24 -28.13
CA GLY A 249 -0.06 -5.98 -28.03
C GLY A 249 -0.72 -6.63 -26.80
N GLN A 250 0.05 -7.25 -25.93
CA GLN A 250 -0.46 -7.83 -24.67
C GLN A 250 -0.69 -6.70 -23.66
N PRO A 251 -1.86 -6.62 -23.00
CA PRO A 251 -2.09 -5.66 -21.93
C PRO A 251 -1.21 -5.97 -20.71
N PHE A 252 -0.93 -4.95 -19.91
CA PHE A 252 -0.14 -5.15 -18.68
C PHE A 252 -0.86 -4.65 -17.44
N PHE A 253 -0.51 -5.24 -16.31
CA PHE A 253 -0.85 -4.82 -14.97
C PHE A 253 0.45 -4.60 -14.17
N LEU A 254 0.67 -3.38 -13.73
CA LEU A 254 1.84 -3.00 -12.93
C LEU A 254 1.39 -2.48 -11.56
N VAL A 255 1.94 -3.05 -10.50
CA VAL A 255 1.88 -2.50 -9.14
C VAL A 255 3.23 -1.88 -8.81
N VAL A 256 3.23 -0.61 -8.44
CA VAL A 256 4.38 0.15 -7.94
C VAL A 256 4.09 0.47 -6.48
N ASP A 257 4.80 -0.18 -5.57
CA ASP A 257 4.52 -0.11 -4.15
C ASP A 257 5.73 0.46 -3.42
N SER A 258 5.69 1.77 -3.14
CA SER A 258 6.73 2.49 -2.41
C SER A 258 6.41 2.51 -0.92
N TYR A 259 7.39 2.10 -0.11
CA TYR A 259 7.28 2.18 1.35
C TYR A 259 7.35 3.63 1.85
N ASP A 260 8.02 4.52 1.12
CA ASP A 260 7.99 5.95 1.45
C ASP A 260 6.57 6.51 1.16
N PRO A 261 6.04 7.41 2.02
CA PRO A 261 6.70 8.13 3.13
C PRO A 261 6.60 7.48 4.53
N HIS A 262 6.54 6.16 4.66
CA HIS A 262 6.67 5.46 5.94
C HIS A 262 8.05 5.71 6.58
N GLU A 263 8.15 5.70 7.92
CA GLU A 263 9.45 5.74 8.60
C GLU A 263 10.32 4.50 8.27
N PRO A 264 11.66 4.61 8.34
CA PRO A 264 12.51 5.71 8.83
C PRO A 264 12.65 6.87 7.85
N TRP A 265 12.47 8.09 8.33
CA TRP A 265 12.56 9.31 7.53
C TRP A 265 13.98 9.82 7.45
N ASP A 266 14.60 9.67 6.30
CA ASP A 266 15.98 10.07 6.01
C ASP A 266 16.09 10.69 4.60
N PRO A 267 15.19 11.65 4.25
CA PRO A 267 15.20 12.25 2.93
C PRO A 267 16.44 13.10 2.70
N PRO A 268 16.86 13.34 1.43
CA PRO A 268 17.93 14.26 1.12
C PRO A 268 17.70 15.64 1.74
N GLU A 269 18.79 16.26 2.22
CA GLU A 269 18.76 17.53 2.97
C GLU A 269 18.06 18.67 2.22
N GLU A 270 18.13 18.71 0.90
CA GLU A 270 17.44 19.70 0.06
C GLU A 270 15.92 19.67 0.21
N TYR A 271 15.34 18.49 0.44
CA TYR A 271 13.89 18.39 0.71
C TYR A 271 13.56 18.83 2.12
N VAL A 272 14.40 18.48 3.09
CA VAL A 272 14.19 18.85 4.49
C VAL A 272 14.19 20.37 4.67
N LYS A 273 15.11 21.08 4.01
CA LYS A 273 15.20 22.55 4.03
C LYS A 273 13.96 23.27 3.51
N LEU A 274 13.09 22.59 2.77
CA LEU A 274 11.81 23.16 2.34
C LEU A 274 10.85 23.37 3.52
N TYR A 275 11.02 22.62 4.61
CA TYR A 275 10.08 22.52 5.73
C TYR A 275 10.70 22.90 7.07
N ASP A 276 11.98 22.62 7.27
CA ASP A 276 12.67 22.90 8.51
C ASP A 276 14.18 23.07 8.30
N ASP A 277 14.62 24.32 8.21
CA ASP A 277 16.04 24.69 8.14
C ASP A 277 16.54 25.11 9.53
N GLY A 278 17.66 24.53 9.98
CA GLY A 278 18.32 24.89 11.23
C GLY A 278 17.93 24.07 12.47
N TYR A 279 17.63 22.81 12.30
CA TYR A 279 17.59 21.83 13.41
C TYR A 279 19.00 21.30 13.69
N ASP A 280 19.40 21.31 14.97
CA ASP A 280 20.73 20.91 15.45
C ASP A 280 20.69 19.75 16.48
N GLY A 281 19.52 19.15 16.69
CA GLY A 281 19.32 18.03 17.61
C GLY A 281 19.51 16.66 16.94
N PRO A 282 19.39 15.57 17.73
CA PRO A 282 19.33 14.22 17.17
C PRO A 282 18.13 14.03 16.26
N GLU A 283 18.31 13.40 15.10
CA GLU A 283 17.28 13.24 14.07
C GLU A 283 16.21 12.21 14.46
N PRO A 284 14.93 12.56 14.45
CA PRO A 284 13.83 11.63 14.71
C PRO A 284 13.51 10.79 13.45
N LEU A 285 14.42 9.87 13.11
CA LEU A 285 14.24 8.99 11.92
C LEU A 285 13.02 8.08 12.02
N THR A 286 12.61 7.74 13.26
CA THR A 286 11.45 6.88 13.53
C THR A 286 10.61 7.45 14.66
N GLY A 287 9.31 7.15 14.65
CA GLY A 287 8.44 7.46 15.76
C GLY A 287 8.45 6.37 16.85
N PRO A 288 8.01 6.69 18.08
CA PRO A 288 7.88 5.71 19.17
C PRO A 288 6.76 4.69 18.97
N ASN A 289 5.95 4.80 17.94
CA ASN A 289 4.73 4.01 17.72
C ASN A 289 3.83 3.98 18.99
N GLY A 290 3.58 5.15 19.56
CA GLY A 290 2.80 5.34 20.77
C GLY A 290 3.01 6.70 21.40
N ASP A 291 3.06 6.74 22.75
CA ASP A 291 3.23 7.97 23.50
C ASP A 291 4.50 8.73 23.10
N ALA A 292 4.31 9.97 22.71
CA ALA A 292 5.35 10.92 22.32
C ALA A 292 5.49 12.10 23.30
N SER A 293 4.89 12.06 24.47
CA SER A 293 4.91 13.14 25.46
C SER A 293 6.32 13.47 25.99
N TRP A 294 7.28 12.56 25.81
CA TRP A 294 8.68 12.75 26.13
C TRP A 294 9.43 13.58 25.08
N MET A 295 8.88 13.73 23.87
CA MET A 295 9.46 14.54 22.81
C MET A 295 9.14 16.02 23.03
N THR A 296 10.10 16.89 22.73
CA THR A 296 9.86 18.33 22.74
C THR A 296 9.07 18.76 21.50
N GLU A 297 8.37 19.90 21.56
CA GLU A 297 7.69 20.48 20.40
C GLU A 297 8.63 20.67 19.19
N ARG A 298 9.90 21.03 19.47
CA ARG A 298 10.92 21.20 18.42
C ARG A 298 11.25 19.88 17.72
N GLN A 299 11.31 18.77 18.46
CA GLN A 299 11.52 17.43 17.92
C GLN A 299 10.32 16.93 17.12
N ILE A 300 9.11 17.17 17.60
CA ILE A 300 7.87 16.86 16.87
C ILE A 300 7.84 17.65 15.55
N LYS A 301 8.12 18.94 15.58
CA LYS A 301 8.20 19.77 14.37
C LYS A 301 9.22 19.25 13.37
N ARG A 302 10.40 18.80 13.85
CA ARG A 302 11.44 18.20 12.99
C ARG A 302 10.94 16.91 12.37
N LEU A 303 10.29 16.05 13.13
CA LEU A 303 9.71 14.79 12.65
C LEU A 303 8.69 15.05 11.53
N GLN A 304 7.78 16.02 11.75
CA GLN A 304 6.81 16.45 10.73
C GLN A 304 7.48 16.95 9.45
N ALA A 305 8.58 17.69 9.58
CA ALA A 305 9.34 18.19 8.45
C ALA A 305 10.04 17.08 7.66
N LEU A 306 10.58 16.07 8.34
CA LEU A 306 11.17 14.89 7.70
C LEU A 306 10.11 14.10 6.94
N TYR A 307 8.95 13.84 7.55
CA TYR A 307 7.82 13.20 6.86
C TYR A 307 7.37 14.01 5.62
N ALA A 308 7.23 15.33 5.74
CA ALA A 308 6.85 16.18 4.61
C ALA A 308 7.89 16.17 3.48
N ALA A 309 9.16 16.07 3.83
CA ALA A 309 10.27 15.97 2.89
C ALA A 309 10.25 14.63 2.14
N GLU A 310 9.96 13.51 2.84
CA GLU A 310 9.75 12.20 2.19
C GLU A 310 8.54 12.23 1.24
N VAL A 311 7.42 12.80 1.67
CA VAL A 311 6.25 12.97 0.78
C VAL A 311 6.63 13.72 -0.49
N THR A 312 7.40 14.80 -0.37
CA THR A 312 7.81 15.60 -1.55
C THR A 312 8.79 14.85 -2.45
N MET A 313 9.71 14.07 -1.88
CA MET A 313 10.61 13.22 -2.66
C MET A 313 9.82 12.13 -3.38
N ALA A 314 8.93 11.41 -2.69
CA ALA A 314 8.09 10.38 -3.29
C ALA A 314 7.20 10.95 -4.40
N ASP A 315 6.59 12.13 -4.21
CA ASP A 315 5.82 12.82 -5.24
C ASP A 315 6.66 13.15 -6.48
N ARG A 316 7.89 13.63 -6.29
CA ARG A 316 8.78 13.93 -7.42
C ARG A 316 9.09 12.69 -8.26
N TRP A 317 9.37 11.56 -7.62
CA TRP A 317 9.70 10.33 -8.34
C TRP A 317 8.45 9.65 -8.91
N PHE A 318 7.32 9.76 -8.24
CA PHE A 318 6.00 9.46 -8.81
C PHE A 318 5.79 10.27 -10.11
N GLY A 319 6.09 11.57 -10.11
CA GLY A 319 6.02 12.43 -11.30
C GLY A 319 6.87 11.92 -12.45
N ARG A 320 8.10 11.45 -12.18
CA ARG A 320 8.97 10.86 -13.22
C ARG A 320 8.38 9.59 -13.84
N LEU A 321 7.69 8.77 -13.05
CA LEU A 321 6.94 7.62 -13.59
C LEU A 321 5.80 8.09 -14.48
N MET A 322 5.03 9.09 -14.07
CA MET A 322 3.95 9.67 -14.89
C MET A 322 4.49 10.29 -16.16
N ASP A 323 5.59 11.06 -16.11
CA ASP A 323 6.27 11.62 -17.28
C ASP A 323 6.73 10.51 -18.27
N ARG A 324 7.19 9.37 -17.72
CA ARG A 324 7.56 8.23 -18.56
C ARG A 324 6.37 7.59 -19.24
N MET A 325 5.25 7.43 -18.54
CA MET A 325 3.99 6.94 -19.11
C MET A 325 3.50 7.86 -20.23
N ASP A 326 3.56 9.18 -20.03
CA ASP A 326 3.18 10.17 -21.02
C ASP A 326 4.07 10.08 -22.27
N ALA A 327 5.39 10.06 -22.08
CA ALA A 327 6.35 9.93 -23.18
C ALA A 327 6.19 8.64 -24.01
N LEU A 328 5.61 7.58 -23.40
CA LEU A 328 5.30 6.32 -24.09
C LEU A 328 3.86 6.29 -24.65
N GLY A 329 3.08 7.36 -24.49
CA GLY A 329 1.67 7.44 -24.95
C GLY A 329 0.73 6.50 -24.17
N MET A 330 1.14 6.04 -22.98
CA MET A 330 0.40 5.01 -22.22
C MET A 330 -0.89 5.56 -21.59
N PHE A 331 -0.99 6.85 -21.35
CA PHE A 331 -2.19 7.45 -20.77
C PHE A 331 -3.45 7.30 -21.63
N GLU A 332 -3.29 7.07 -22.92
CA GLU A 332 -4.41 6.86 -23.84
C GLU A 332 -5.15 5.53 -23.61
N ASN A 333 -4.48 4.54 -22.99
CA ASN A 333 -5.05 3.21 -22.75
C ASN A 333 -4.68 2.61 -21.39
N THR A 334 -4.46 3.42 -20.36
CA THR A 334 -4.07 2.93 -19.03
C THR A 334 -4.95 3.52 -17.94
N LEU A 335 -5.59 2.64 -17.16
CA LEU A 335 -6.22 2.98 -15.90
C LEU A 335 -5.12 3.16 -14.84
N VAL A 336 -5.07 4.32 -14.19
CA VAL A 336 -4.10 4.60 -13.12
C VAL A 336 -4.83 4.79 -11.80
N VAL A 337 -4.43 4.04 -10.79
CA VAL A 337 -4.91 4.20 -9.40
C VAL A 337 -3.73 4.60 -8.55
N ALA A 338 -3.83 5.73 -7.84
CA ALA A 338 -2.88 6.08 -6.79
C ALA A 338 -3.59 6.05 -5.43
N VAL A 339 -2.99 5.34 -4.46
CA VAL A 339 -3.60 5.05 -3.17
C VAL A 339 -2.55 4.99 -2.07
N SER A 340 -2.94 5.32 -0.84
CA SER A 340 -2.18 4.94 0.36
C SER A 340 -2.86 3.78 1.08
N ASP A 341 -2.07 2.96 1.75
CA ASP A 341 -2.57 1.84 2.55
C ASP A 341 -3.14 2.29 3.90
N HIS A 342 -2.55 3.29 4.55
CA HIS A 342 -3.02 4.01 5.74
C HIS A 342 -2.25 5.32 5.90
N GLY A 343 -2.61 6.13 6.91
CA GLY A 343 -1.87 7.32 7.30
C GLY A 343 -0.89 7.07 8.45
N TYR A 344 -0.54 8.16 9.16
CA TYR A 344 0.38 8.15 10.29
C TYR A 344 0.05 9.30 11.26
N VAL A 345 0.10 9.09 12.57
CA VAL A 345 -0.08 10.15 13.56
C VAL A 345 1.27 10.81 13.83
N LEU A 346 1.37 12.12 13.65
CA LEU A 346 2.63 12.89 13.64
C LEU A 346 2.78 13.84 14.82
N GLY A 347 2.28 13.46 16.00
CA GLY A 347 2.35 14.24 17.24
C GLY A 347 0.99 14.73 17.74
N GLU A 348 -0.05 14.60 16.92
CA GLU A 348 -1.42 14.88 17.36
C GLU A 348 -1.79 13.97 18.52
N HIS A 349 -2.60 14.46 19.45
CA HIS A 349 -3.02 13.73 20.66
C HIS A 349 -1.86 13.22 21.54
N GLY A 350 -0.65 13.79 21.39
CA GLY A 350 0.56 13.33 22.09
C GLY A 350 1.07 11.97 21.62
N ILE A 351 0.74 11.57 20.41
CA ILE A 351 1.08 10.27 19.83
C ILE A 351 1.89 10.48 18.54
N VAL A 352 2.92 9.67 18.35
CA VAL A 352 3.59 9.51 17.06
C VAL A 352 3.57 8.03 16.69
N GLY A 353 3.05 7.74 15.51
CA GLY A 353 3.05 6.37 14.99
C GLY A 353 1.68 5.80 14.66
N LYS A 354 1.68 4.48 14.55
CA LYS A 354 0.52 3.64 14.28
C LYS A 354 0.30 2.74 15.47
N SER A 355 -0.58 3.09 16.39
CA SER A 355 -0.90 2.19 17.50
C SER A 355 -2.41 1.94 17.54
N PRO A 356 -2.85 0.71 17.90
CA PRO A 356 -4.27 0.36 17.90
C PRO A 356 -5.18 1.37 18.61
N PRO A 357 -4.83 1.92 19.78
CA PRO A 357 -5.67 2.91 20.47
C PRO A 357 -5.59 4.34 19.90
N ALA A 358 -4.93 4.54 18.75
CA ALA A 358 -4.77 5.86 18.10
C ALA A 358 -5.47 5.92 16.74
N MET A 359 -6.71 5.43 16.67
CA MET A 359 -7.48 5.37 15.41
C MET A 359 -8.13 6.74 15.09
N TYR A 360 -7.28 7.75 14.89
CA TYR A 360 -7.67 9.11 14.51
C TYR A 360 -7.65 9.31 12.99
N SER A 361 -8.22 10.40 12.52
CA SER A 361 -8.31 10.75 11.09
C SER A 361 -6.95 10.73 10.38
N GLY A 362 -5.88 11.22 11.02
CA GLY A 362 -4.52 11.20 10.45
C GLY A 362 -3.99 9.79 10.14
N LEU A 363 -4.51 8.74 10.79
CA LEU A 363 -4.17 7.35 10.51
C LEU A 363 -5.13 6.70 9.51
N LEU A 364 -6.40 7.14 9.49
CA LEU A 364 -7.51 6.44 8.83
C LEU A 364 -8.04 7.14 7.57
N GLU A 365 -7.59 8.34 7.26
CA GLU A 365 -7.96 9.00 6.02
C GLU A 365 -6.81 8.95 5.02
N VAL A 366 -7.07 8.34 3.86
CA VAL A 366 -6.06 8.10 2.82
C VAL A 366 -6.48 8.74 1.50
N PRO A 367 -5.55 9.17 0.64
CA PRO A 367 -5.88 9.56 -0.72
C PRO A 367 -6.21 8.32 -1.55
N ILE A 368 -7.23 8.43 -2.40
CA ILE A 368 -7.51 7.51 -3.51
C ILE A 368 -7.83 8.36 -4.73
N PHE A 369 -7.04 8.20 -5.79
CA PHE A 369 -7.22 8.82 -7.09
C PHE A 369 -7.37 7.73 -8.17
N ILE A 370 -8.41 7.81 -8.99
CA ILE A 370 -8.66 6.89 -10.10
C ILE A 370 -8.72 7.68 -11.39
N ARG A 371 -7.71 7.55 -12.25
CA ARG A 371 -7.63 8.16 -13.57
C ARG A 371 -8.02 7.14 -14.64
N HIS A 372 -9.12 7.39 -15.33
CA HIS A 372 -9.55 6.61 -16.47
C HIS A 372 -8.98 7.20 -17.78
N PRO A 373 -8.49 6.39 -18.76
CA PRO A 373 -7.90 6.91 -20.00
C PRO A 373 -8.84 7.78 -20.81
N GLU A 374 -10.15 7.50 -20.77
CA GLU A 374 -11.17 8.31 -21.46
C GLU A 374 -11.61 9.55 -20.64
N GLY A 375 -10.95 9.88 -19.54
CA GLY A 375 -11.29 11.03 -18.69
C GLY A 375 -12.59 10.87 -17.90
N ARG A 376 -13.08 9.64 -17.69
CA ARG A 376 -14.26 9.40 -16.85
C ARG A 376 -13.94 9.83 -15.42
N GLY A 377 -14.78 10.66 -14.84
CA GLY A 377 -14.60 11.20 -13.49
C GLY A 377 -13.48 12.24 -13.33
N ALA A 378 -12.80 12.65 -14.40
CA ALA A 378 -11.69 13.61 -14.34
C ALA A 378 -12.09 14.92 -13.64
N GLY A 379 -11.28 15.34 -12.66
CA GLY A 379 -11.47 16.56 -11.89
C GLY A 379 -12.69 16.58 -10.97
N LYS A 380 -13.33 15.42 -10.75
CA LYS A 380 -14.47 15.30 -9.83
C LYS A 380 -14.03 14.79 -8.48
N GLU A 381 -14.75 15.25 -7.45
CA GLU A 381 -14.65 14.74 -6.10
C GLU A 381 -15.92 13.99 -5.73
N SER A 382 -15.77 12.88 -5.00
CA SER A 382 -16.88 12.11 -4.43
C SER A 382 -16.73 12.03 -2.91
N ASP A 383 -17.83 12.25 -2.20
CA ASP A 383 -17.91 12.06 -0.75
C ASP A 383 -18.37 10.65 -0.34
N TYR A 384 -18.40 9.72 -1.30
CA TYR A 384 -18.63 8.32 -1.04
C TYR A 384 -17.56 7.75 -0.10
N TYR A 385 -17.94 6.91 0.86
CA TYR A 385 -17.01 6.20 1.72
C TYR A 385 -16.26 5.12 0.94
N ALA A 386 -15.24 5.53 0.18
CA ALA A 386 -14.39 4.61 -0.55
C ALA A 386 -13.40 3.89 0.37
N SER A 387 -12.91 2.74 -0.06
CA SER A 387 -11.96 1.97 0.73
C SER A 387 -10.95 1.22 -0.13
N THR A 388 -9.83 0.86 0.50
CA THR A 388 -8.74 0.12 -0.14
C THR A 388 -9.19 -1.21 -0.75
N HIS A 389 -10.17 -1.92 -0.17
CA HIS A 389 -10.70 -3.17 -0.73
C HIS A 389 -11.67 -2.96 -1.92
N ASP A 390 -12.09 -1.74 -2.19
CA ASP A 390 -12.93 -1.40 -3.35
C ASP A 390 -12.11 -1.33 -4.66
N ILE A 391 -10.77 -1.26 -4.57
CA ILE A 391 -9.89 -1.06 -5.73
C ILE A 391 -9.95 -2.24 -6.69
N ALA A 392 -9.77 -3.47 -6.21
CA ALA A 392 -9.75 -4.65 -7.07
C ALA A 392 -11.08 -4.88 -7.82
N PRO A 393 -12.27 -4.87 -7.17
CA PRO A 393 -13.52 -5.01 -7.89
C PRO A 393 -13.79 -3.85 -8.88
N THR A 394 -13.37 -2.62 -8.55
CA THR A 394 -13.48 -1.46 -9.47
C THR A 394 -12.60 -1.64 -10.70
N VAL A 395 -11.34 -2.06 -10.53
CA VAL A 395 -10.43 -2.36 -11.66
C VAL A 395 -11.05 -3.44 -12.56
N LEU A 396 -11.51 -4.55 -12.00
CA LEU A 396 -12.12 -5.63 -12.78
C LEU A 396 -13.36 -5.16 -13.55
N SER A 397 -14.23 -4.36 -12.91
CA SER A 397 -15.40 -3.78 -13.57
C SER A 397 -15.02 -2.88 -14.74
N MET A 398 -14.03 -1.98 -14.56
CA MET A 398 -13.53 -1.12 -15.62
C MET A 398 -12.94 -1.90 -16.81
N LEU A 399 -12.40 -3.09 -16.57
CA LEU A 399 -11.85 -3.98 -17.59
C LEU A 399 -12.92 -4.89 -18.22
N GLY A 400 -14.17 -4.89 -17.71
CA GLY A 400 -15.22 -5.81 -18.13
C GLY A 400 -14.97 -7.26 -17.70
N ILE A 401 -14.18 -7.47 -16.65
CA ILE A 401 -13.85 -8.79 -16.08
C ILE A 401 -14.74 -9.06 -14.88
N GLU A 402 -15.32 -10.26 -14.81
CA GLU A 402 -16.18 -10.65 -13.69
C GLU A 402 -15.37 -10.78 -12.40
N ARG A 403 -15.81 -10.11 -11.33
CA ARG A 403 -15.19 -10.23 -10.00
C ARG A 403 -15.41 -11.61 -9.41
N ARG A 404 -14.50 -12.09 -8.61
CA ARG A 404 -14.65 -13.33 -7.86
C ARG A 404 -15.73 -13.17 -6.77
N PRO A 405 -16.54 -14.21 -6.50
CA PRO A 405 -17.66 -14.14 -5.54
C PRO A 405 -17.25 -13.76 -4.11
N GLU A 406 -16.01 -14.09 -3.71
CA GLU A 406 -15.47 -13.78 -2.39
C GLU A 406 -15.10 -12.31 -2.20
N MET A 407 -14.95 -11.54 -3.29
CA MET A 407 -14.67 -10.10 -3.22
C MET A 407 -15.87 -9.36 -2.66
N ASN A 408 -15.69 -8.64 -1.58
CA ASN A 408 -16.74 -7.90 -0.89
C ASN A 408 -16.51 -6.38 -0.87
N GLY A 409 -15.47 -5.90 -1.56
CA GLY A 409 -15.32 -4.48 -1.90
C GLY A 409 -16.43 -4.04 -2.87
N GLU A 410 -16.79 -2.77 -2.81
CA GLU A 410 -17.77 -2.18 -3.72
C GLU A 410 -17.10 -1.78 -5.05
N ASP A 411 -17.87 -1.86 -6.12
CA ASP A 411 -17.49 -1.35 -7.43
C ASP A 411 -17.74 0.16 -7.49
N LEU A 412 -16.67 0.94 -7.62
CA LEU A 412 -16.73 2.41 -7.71
C LEU A 412 -16.89 2.91 -9.16
N SER A 413 -16.92 2.01 -10.15
CA SER A 413 -17.05 2.38 -11.56
C SER A 413 -18.29 3.21 -11.89
N PRO A 414 -19.47 2.98 -11.27
CA PRO A 414 -20.62 3.84 -11.51
C PRO A 414 -20.40 5.31 -11.15
N ILE A 415 -19.56 5.60 -10.12
CA ILE A 415 -19.23 6.98 -9.73
C ILE A 415 -18.34 7.64 -10.81
N LEU A 416 -17.37 6.89 -11.37
CA LEU A 416 -16.55 7.40 -12.48
C LEU A 416 -17.42 7.74 -13.70
N GLU A 417 -18.47 6.99 -13.94
CA GLU A 417 -19.41 7.19 -15.04
C GLU A 417 -20.44 8.31 -14.76
N GLY A 418 -20.43 8.90 -13.57
CA GLY A 418 -21.33 9.98 -13.17
C GLY A 418 -22.65 9.51 -12.59
N GLY A 419 -22.75 8.21 -12.25
CA GLY A 419 -23.86 7.59 -11.52
C GLY A 419 -23.58 7.48 -10.02
N GLU A 420 -24.26 6.56 -9.36
CA GLU A 420 -24.14 6.31 -7.92
C GLU A 420 -23.71 4.84 -7.69
N ALA A 421 -22.81 4.62 -6.72
CA ALA A 421 -22.51 3.30 -6.20
C ALA A 421 -23.54 2.87 -5.14
N THR A 422 -23.46 1.61 -4.69
CA THR A 422 -24.27 1.10 -3.58
C THR A 422 -24.10 1.98 -2.34
N SER A 423 -25.21 2.42 -1.74
CA SER A 423 -25.17 3.32 -0.58
C SER A 423 -24.36 2.75 0.59
N ARG A 424 -23.39 3.53 1.06
CA ARG A 424 -22.55 3.20 2.24
C ARG A 424 -22.63 4.37 3.23
N PRO A 425 -23.63 4.37 4.14
CA PRO A 425 -23.90 5.51 5.03
C PRO A 425 -22.92 5.61 6.20
N HIS A 426 -22.05 4.65 6.40
CA HIS A 426 -21.00 4.61 7.40
C HIS A 426 -19.84 3.75 6.89
N PHE A 427 -18.71 3.84 7.59
CA PHE A 427 -17.56 2.97 7.34
C PHE A 427 -16.99 2.45 8.66
N SER A 428 -16.47 1.21 8.66
CA SER A 428 -15.77 0.65 9.80
C SER A 428 -14.46 -0.03 9.38
N ALA A 429 -13.46 0.04 10.27
CA ALA A 429 -12.13 -0.55 10.08
C ALA A 429 -11.68 -1.28 11.34
N GLY A 430 -10.74 -2.21 11.17
CA GLY A 430 -10.12 -2.94 12.27
C GLY A 430 -8.62 -2.71 12.36
N TYR A 431 -8.11 -2.61 13.59
CA TYR A 431 -6.69 -2.57 13.86
C TYR A 431 -6.36 -3.39 15.12
N HIS A 432 -5.69 -4.53 14.96
CA HIS A 432 -5.35 -5.43 16.06
C HIS A 432 -6.61 -5.82 16.85
N ASP A 433 -6.71 -5.47 18.14
CA ASP A 433 -7.85 -5.72 19.04
C ASP A 433 -8.79 -4.50 19.16
N HIS A 434 -8.67 -3.54 18.24
CA HIS A 434 -9.48 -2.32 18.20
C HIS A 434 -10.28 -2.22 16.92
N VAL A 435 -11.37 -1.49 17.02
CA VAL A 435 -12.27 -1.19 15.90
C VAL A 435 -12.56 0.30 15.86
N TRP A 436 -12.75 0.78 14.66
CA TRP A 436 -13.16 2.15 14.39
C TRP A 436 -14.40 2.15 13.50
N ALA A 437 -15.24 3.14 13.68
CA ALA A 437 -16.36 3.42 12.79
C ALA A 437 -16.63 4.92 12.71
N ARG A 438 -17.14 5.37 11.55
CA ARG A 438 -17.64 6.73 11.37
C ARG A 438 -18.89 6.79 10.52
N ASP A 439 -19.68 7.82 10.75
CA ASP A 439 -20.72 8.34 9.87
C ASP A 439 -20.43 9.83 9.55
N ASP A 440 -21.40 10.54 9.01
CA ASP A 440 -21.25 11.97 8.64
C ASP A 440 -21.02 12.90 9.83
N ARG A 441 -21.36 12.47 11.03
CA ARG A 441 -21.24 13.27 12.23
C ARG A 441 -20.23 12.73 13.24
N TYR A 442 -20.20 11.43 13.46
CA TYR A 442 -19.43 10.84 14.55
C TYR A 442 -18.30 9.93 14.05
N ALA A 443 -17.18 9.97 14.74
CA ALA A 443 -16.15 8.94 14.69
C ALA A 443 -16.03 8.29 16.06
N MET A 444 -15.92 6.96 16.09
CA MET A 444 -15.81 6.16 17.30
C MET A 444 -14.69 5.13 17.11
N TRP A 445 -13.93 4.86 18.16
CA TRP A 445 -13.12 3.65 18.25
C TRP A 445 -13.23 3.01 19.65
N SER A 446 -13.04 1.71 19.70
CA SER A 446 -13.09 0.93 20.95
C SER A 446 -12.29 -0.36 20.81
N ARG A 447 -12.13 -1.11 21.89
CA ARG A 447 -11.70 -2.51 21.79
C ARG A 447 -12.78 -3.37 21.13
N ASN A 448 -12.39 -4.57 20.69
CA ASN A 448 -13.31 -5.55 20.07
C ASN A 448 -14.51 -5.95 20.95
N ASP A 449 -14.42 -5.79 22.27
CA ASP A 449 -15.52 -6.03 23.19
C ASP A 449 -16.38 -4.79 23.49
N GLY A 450 -16.08 -3.67 22.82
CA GLY A 450 -16.73 -2.38 23.00
C GLY A 450 -16.24 -1.57 24.21
N SER A 451 -15.28 -2.10 24.98
CA SER A 451 -14.70 -1.36 26.11
C SER A 451 -13.74 -0.27 25.68
N GLY A 452 -13.51 0.71 26.55
CA GLY A 452 -12.58 1.81 26.29
C GLY A 452 -12.98 2.69 25.11
N ALA A 453 -14.27 2.77 24.81
CA ALA A 453 -14.75 3.55 23.68
C ALA A 453 -14.39 5.03 23.80
N LYS A 454 -14.02 5.61 22.67
CA LYS A 454 -13.90 7.06 22.43
C LYS A 454 -14.88 7.45 21.34
N LEU A 455 -15.48 8.65 21.48
CA LEU A 455 -16.45 9.20 20.52
C LEU A 455 -16.14 10.66 20.28
N PHE A 456 -16.19 11.07 19.03
CA PHE A 456 -15.91 12.45 18.60
C PHE A 456 -17.02 12.92 17.66
N ASP A 457 -17.47 14.16 17.85
CA ASP A 457 -18.39 14.85 16.94
C ASP A 457 -17.60 15.59 15.87
N LEU A 458 -17.50 15.03 14.68
CA LEU A 458 -16.67 15.55 13.59
C LEU A 458 -17.16 16.89 13.03
N GLN A 459 -18.40 17.30 13.31
CA GLN A 459 -18.93 18.60 12.90
C GLN A 459 -18.49 19.73 13.84
N GLU A 460 -18.43 19.45 15.14
CA GLU A 460 -18.04 20.42 16.17
C GLU A 460 -16.55 20.30 16.53
N ASP A 461 -15.94 19.11 16.35
CA ASP A 461 -14.57 18.79 16.71
C ASP A 461 -13.89 17.93 15.62
N PRO A 462 -13.63 18.48 14.43
CA PRO A 462 -13.02 17.74 13.33
C PRO A 462 -11.60 17.23 13.67
N GLU A 463 -10.93 17.85 14.64
CA GLU A 463 -9.60 17.43 15.09
C GLU A 463 -9.64 16.33 16.17
N GLN A 464 -10.84 15.89 16.60
CA GLN A 464 -11.04 14.77 17.55
C GLN A 464 -10.34 15.00 18.91
N LYS A 465 -10.37 16.22 19.44
CA LYS A 465 -9.72 16.60 20.71
C LYS A 465 -10.57 16.28 21.93
N ASN A 466 -11.90 16.26 21.77
CA ASN A 466 -12.86 16.16 22.87
C ASN A 466 -13.60 14.83 22.81
N ASP A 467 -13.21 13.90 23.67
CA ASP A 467 -13.92 12.63 23.84
C ASP A 467 -15.25 12.84 24.54
N ILE A 468 -16.34 12.59 23.84
CA ILE A 468 -17.72 12.73 24.33
C ILE A 468 -18.41 11.39 24.61
N ALA A 469 -17.69 10.28 24.62
CA ALA A 469 -18.26 8.92 24.81
C ALA A 469 -19.02 8.79 26.11
N GLY A 470 -18.52 9.38 27.20
CA GLY A 470 -19.16 9.34 28.51
C GLY A 470 -20.53 9.99 28.57
N ASP A 471 -20.73 11.07 27.80
CA ASP A 471 -21.99 11.82 27.74
C ASP A 471 -22.95 11.27 26.68
N ASN A 472 -22.47 10.39 25.77
CA ASN A 472 -23.25 9.85 24.64
C ASN A 472 -23.20 8.32 24.55
N PRO A 473 -23.50 7.55 25.60
CA PRO A 473 -23.38 6.10 25.62
C PRO A 473 -24.31 5.41 24.60
N ASP A 474 -25.44 6.00 24.28
CA ASP A 474 -26.39 5.45 23.30
C ASP A 474 -25.84 5.59 21.86
N VAL A 475 -25.10 6.66 21.54
CA VAL A 475 -24.42 6.82 20.26
C VAL A 475 -23.31 5.79 20.12
N VAL A 476 -22.47 5.63 21.14
CA VAL A 476 -21.41 4.60 21.18
C VAL A 476 -22.01 3.22 20.95
N LYS A 477 -23.07 2.85 21.69
CA LYS A 477 -23.73 1.55 21.56
C LYS A 477 -24.29 1.36 20.15
N ARG A 478 -24.98 2.36 19.59
CA ARG A 478 -25.53 2.33 18.21
C ARG A 478 -24.42 2.08 17.20
N MET A 479 -23.36 2.89 17.20
CA MET A 479 -22.26 2.77 16.25
C MET A 479 -21.56 1.42 16.35
N PHE A 480 -21.33 0.93 17.56
CA PHE A 480 -20.73 -0.40 17.75
C PHE A 480 -21.64 -1.53 17.23
N GLN A 481 -22.93 -1.50 17.53
CA GLN A 481 -23.87 -2.58 17.15
C GLN A 481 -24.28 -2.51 15.69
N GLU A 482 -24.63 -1.32 15.18
CA GLU A 482 -25.23 -1.17 13.87
C GLU A 482 -24.20 -0.95 12.76
N TYR A 483 -22.96 -0.51 13.10
CA TYR A 483 -21.89 -0.34 12.14
C TYR A 483 -20.85 -1.46 12.30
N VAL A 484 -20.13 -1.49 13.41
CA VAL A 484 -19.01 -2.41 13.60
C VAL A 484 -19.45 -3.87 13.53
N LEU A 485 -20.41 -4.29 14.37
CA LEU A 485 -20.83 -5.70 14.41
C LEU A 485 -21.58 -6.14 13.16
N LYS A 486 -22.28 -5.23 12.50
CA LYS A 486 -22.99 -5.52 11.23
C LYS A 486 -22.00 -5.70 10.10
N ASP A 487 -21.04 -4.78 9.95
CA ASP A 487 -19.99 -4.89 8.93
C ASP A 487 -19.09 -6.12 9.17
N ALA A 488 -18.83 -6.46 10.43
CA ALA A 488 -18.13 -7.68 10.80
C ALA A 488 -18.95 -8.97 10.63
N SER A 489 -20.23 -8.88 10.25
CA SER A 489 -21.13 -10.01 10.15
C SER A 489 -21.22 -10.83 11.46
N GLY A 490 -21.29 -10.13 12.60
CA GLY A 490 -21.49 -10.72 13.92
C GLY A 490 -20.41 -10.37 14.94
N PRO A 491 -20.32 -11.12 16.05
CA PRO A 491 -19.40 -10.83 17.13
C PRO A 491 -17.95 -10.80 16.68
N LEU A 492 -17.17 -9.89 17.26
CA LEU A 492 -15.74 -9.79 17.01
C LEU A 492 -14.96 -10.89 17.76
N PRO A 493 -13.80 -11.30 17.23
CA PRO A 493 -12.93 -12.24 17.91
C PRO A 493 -12.48 -11.72 19.29
N LYS A 494 -12.35 -12.64 20.24
CA LYS A 494 -11.66 -12.40 21.51
C LYS A 494 -10.28 -13.03 21.39
N TYR A 495 -9.25 -12.21 21.49
CA TYR A 495 -7.86 -12.64 21.39
C TYR A 495 -7.20 -12.78 22.75
#